data_8c8a96bc2dfae604ac8e4c3d8eb8df89
#
_entry.id   8c8a96bc2dfae604ac8e4c3d8eb8df89
#
_cell.length_a   1.000
_cell.length_b   1.000
_cell.length_c   1.000
_cell.angle_alpha   90.00
_cell.angle_beta   90.00
_cell.angle_gamma   90.00
#
_symmetry.space_group_name_H-M   'P 1'
#
loop_
_entity.id
_entity.type
_entity.pdbx_description
1 polymer ?
#
loop_
_entity_poly.entity_id
_entity_poly.type
_entity_poly.pdbx_seq_one_letter_code
_entity_poly.pdbx_strand_id
1 'polypeptide(L)'
;RYNRRAWELLVRLSERFFGADCVPPYAEGYLHEQVTKEIERFLLDEQWEEESADAAATPINVQANQWLARLVETGWLIEDRVGLRVFVSMRPVVARFFDALEQFALDGPQLVGGSIQMIYNQLKAAQSNPREQAAGFQTAAQSCSRLINSLNATTLRVRDLIRDLTQEQATPVFVKRFFSEHIEELYVRD
;
A
#
# COMPACT_ATOMS: atom_id res chain seq x y z
N ARG A 1 -10.99 -8.75 4.51
CA ARG A 1 -10.77 -8.14 5.87
C ARG A 1 -9.33 -8.25 6.31
N TYR A 2 -8.69 -9.41 6.24
CA TYR A 2 -7.32 -9.66 6.70
C TYR A 2 -6.28 -8.76 5.99
N ASN A 3 -6.40 -8.60 4.69
CA ASN A 3 -5.47 -7.82 3.86
C ASN A 3 -5.53 -6.31 4.15
N ARG A 4 -6.71 -5.77 4.44
CA ARG A 4 -6.88 -4.39 4.83
C ARG A 4 -6.14 -4.08 6.14
N ARG A 5 -6.22 -4.97 7.10
CA ARG A 5 -5.55 -4.83 8.40
C ARG A 5 -4.03 -4.91 8.28
N ALA A 6 -3.52 -5.83 7.43
CA ALA A 6 -2.09 -5.89 7.14
C ALA A 6 -1.59 -4.60 6.49
N TRP A 7 -2.39 -4.00 5.62
CA TRP A 7 -2.10 -2.69 5.03
C TRP A 7 -2.08 -1.58 6.08
N GLU A 8 -3.10 -1.47 6.93
CA GLU A 8 -3.18 -0.48 8.01
C GLU A 8 -2.00 -0.59 8.98
N LEU A 9 -1.60 -1.82 9.31
CA LEU A 9 -0.40 -2.08 10.10
C LEU A 9 0.88 -1.65 9.38
N LEU A 10 1.03 -1.95 8.08
CA LEU A 10 2.18 -1.52 7.30
C LEU A 10 2.28 0.00 7.19
N VAL A 11 1.16 0.70 6.99
CA VAL A 11 1.11 2.17 6.99
C VAL A 11 1.60 2.70 8.34
N ARG A 12 1.07 2.18 9.44
CA ARG A 12 1.49 2.57 10.80
C ARG A 12 2.99 2.33 11.04
N LEU A 13 3.51 1.19 10.62
CA LEU A 13 4.93 0.87 10.76
C LEU A 13 5.81 1.75 9.85
N SER A 14 5.35 2.06 8.63
CA SER A 14 6.05 2.97 7.74
C SER A 14 6.14 4.37 8.34
N GLU A 15 5.03 4.94 8.80
CA GLU A 15 5.01 6.26 9.43
C GLU A 15 5.94 6.34 10.66
N ARG A 16 6.09 5.24 11.39
CA ARG A 16 6.85 5.22 12.65
C ARG A 16 8.31 4.88 12.49
N PHE A 17 8.66 3.99 11.55
CA PHE A 17 9.99 3.38 11.47
C PHE A 17 10.62 3.44 10.07
N PHE A 18 9.83 3.26 9.00
CA PHE A 18 10.39 2.96 7.68
C PHE A 18 10.12 4.05 6.64
N GLY A 19 9.40 5.12 6.99
CA GLY A 19 9.14 6.25 6.10
C GLY A 19 10.40 7.06 5.77
N ALA A 20 10.32 7.86 4.73
CA ALA A 20 11.45 8.63 4.20
C ALA A 20 12.12 9.56 5.24
N ASP A 21 11.36 10.05 6.21
CA ASP A 21 11.85 10.93 7.28
C ASP A 21 12.33 10.18 8.53
N CYS A 22 12.20 8.84 8.54
CA CYS A 22 12.59 8.02 9.67
C CYS A 22 14.07 7.67 9.58
N VAL A 23 14.82 7.99 10.63
CA VAL A 23 16.23 7.64 10.74
C VAL A 23 16.37 6.53 11.78
N PRO A 24 16.79 5.31 11.37
CA PRO A 24 16.99 4.23 12.31
C PRO A 24 18.15 4.54 13.28
N PRO A 25 18.02 4.16 14.56
CA PRO A 25 19.04 4.42 15.57
C PRO A 25 20.32 3.57 15.39
N TYR A 26 20.24 2.52 14.57
CA TYR A 26 21.35 1.64 14.24
C TYR A 26 21.45 1.46 12.73
N ALA A 27 22.68 1.19 12.24
CA ALA A 27 22.89 0.95 10.81
C ALA A 27 22.12 -0.27 10.28
N GLU A 28 21.85 -1.24 11.14
CA GLU A 28 21.11 -2.47 10.85
C GLU A 28 19.58 -2.27 10.87
N GLY A 29 19.07 -1.14 11.39
CA GLY A 29 17.65 -0.85 11.48
C GLY A 29 17.17 -0.61 12.91
N TYR A 30 15.94 -1.06 13.20
CA TYR A 30 15.29 -0.93 14.51
C TYR A 30 15.36 -2.25 15.27
N LEU A 31 15.42 -2.18 16.60
CA LEU A 31 15.37 -3.39 17.43
C LEU A 31 14.02 -4.09 17.26
N HIS A 32 14.03 -5.41 17.14
CA HIS A 32 12.84 -6.26 17.06
C HIS A 32 11.81 -5.91 18.15
N GLU A 33 12.27 -5.71 19.39
CA GLU A 33 11.42 -5.34 20.52
C GLU A 33 10.67 -4.00 20.31
N GLN A 34 11.32 -3.02 19.65
CA GLN A 34 10.69 -1.72 19.38
C GLN A 34 9.55 -1.86 18.37
N VAL A 35 9.79 -2.63 17.31
CA VAL A 35 8.79 -2.88 16.27
C VAL A 35 7.64 -3.71 16.82
N THR A 36 7.93 -4.77 17.58
CA THR A 36 6.90 -5.62 18.21
C THR A 36 6.02 -4.81 19.17
N LYS A 37 6.60 -3.93 19.99
CA LYS A 37 5.82 -3.06 20.88
C LYS A 37 4.88 -2.10 20.12
N GLU A 38 5.28 -1.61 18.97
CA GLU A 38 4.39 -0.79 18.15
C GLU A 38 3.26 -1.61 17.54
N ILE A 39 3.53 -2.84 17.14
CA ILE A 39 2.49 -3.78 16.69
C ILE A 39 1.51 -4.09 17.84
N GLU A 40 2.00 -4.33 19.07
CA GLU A 40 1.16 -4.50 20.26
C GLU A 40 0.22 -3.29 20.47
N ARG A 41 0.75 -2.07 20.37
CA ARG A 41 -0.06 -0.84 20.49
C ARG A 41 -1.11 -0.77 19.39
N PHE A 42 -0.75 -1.04 18.16
CA PHE A 42 -1.69 -1.06 17.04
C PHE A 42 -2.83 -2.07 17.28
N LEU A 43 -2.51 -3.27 17.76
CA LEU A 43 -3.50 -4.30 18.08
C LEU A 43 -4.43 -3.89 19.22
N LEU A 44 -3.95 -3.10 20.21
CA LEU A 44 -4.75 -2.59 21.32
C LEU A 44 -5.63 -1.40 20.88
N ASP A 45 -5.09 -0.47 20.07
CA ASP A 45 -5.80 0.74 19.64
C ASP A 45 -7.01 0.41 18.77
N GLU A 46 -6.92 -0.60 17.93
CA GLU A 46 -7.96 -1.00 16.97
C GLU A 46 -9.09 -1.85 17.58
N GLN A 47 -9.08 -2.12 18.91
CA GLN A 47 -10.01 -3.07 19.54
C GLN A 47 -10.16 -4.34 18.68
N TRP A 48 -9.04 -4.99 18.46
CA TRP A 48 -8.90 -6.07 17.49
C TRP A 48 -9.77 -7.27 17.87
N GLU A 49 -11.04 -7.25 17.47
CA GLU A 49 -11.91 -8.42 17.53
C GLU A 49 -11.48 -9.38 16.41
N GLU A 50 -10.60 -10.31 16.74
CA GLU A 50 -10.38 -11.46 15.87
C GLU A 50 -11.64 -12.31 15.82
N GLU A 51 -12.08 -12.64 14.61
CA GLU A 51 -13.30 -13.43 14.34
C GLU A 51 -13.20 -14.89 14.82
N SER A 52 -12.05 -15.35 15.33
CA SER A 52 -11.88 -16.68 15.88
C SER A 52 -11.80 -16.65 17.40
N ALA A 53 -12.63 -17.44 18.07
CA ALA A 53 -12.64 -17.59 19.51
C ALA A 53 -11.28 -18.02 20.09
N ASP A 54 -10.43 -18.68 19.31
CA ASP A 54 -9.09 -19.09 19.69
C ASP A 54 -8.08 -17.92 19.74
N ALA A 55 -8.30 -16.86 18.95
CA ALA A 55 -7.42 -15.71 18.91
C ALA A 55 -7.64 -14.78 20.11
N ALA A 56 -8.86 -14.68 20.62
CA ALA A 56 -9.16 -13.91 21.83
C ALA A 56 -8.43 -14.48 23.08
N ALA A 57 -8.03 -15.74 23.05
CA ALA A 57 -7.25 -16.39 24.12
C ALA A 57 -5.75 -16.21 24.00
N THR A 58 -5.23 -15.70 22.87
CA THR A 58 -3.79 -15.58 22.61
C THR A 58 -3.28 -14.27 23.19
N PRO A 59 -2.20 -14.28 24.03
CA PRO A 59 -1.61 -13.07 24.55
C PRO A 59 -1.18 -12.10 23.45
N ILE A 60 -1.38 -10.78 23.66
CA ILE A 60 -1.16 -9.74 22.66
C ILE A 60 0.29 -9.72 22.12
N ASN A 61 1.26 -10.00 22.99
CA ASN A 61 2.67 -10.11 22.60
C ASN A 61 2.94 -11.29 21.64
N VAL A 62 2.20 -12.39 21.78
CA VAL A 62 2.29 -13.53 20.87
C VAL A 62 1.68 -13.17 19.52
N GLN A 63 0.53 -12.51 19.53
CA GLN A 63 -0.11 -12.02 18.31
C GLN A 63 0.80 -11.03 17.57
N ALA A 64 1.42 -10.07 18.28
CA ALA A 64 2.34 -9.11 17.68
C ALA A 64 3.56 -9.77 17.03
N ASN A 65 4.14 -10.78 17.68
CA ASN A 65 5.23 -11.56 17.09
C ASN A 65 4.77 -12.37 15.86
N GLN A 66 3.57 -12.93 15.86
CA GLN A 66 3.00 -13.62 14.70
C GLN A 66 2.81 -12.65 13.52
N TRP A 67 2.33 -11.44 13.78
CA TRP A 67 2.20 -10.41 12.74
C TRP A 67 3.55 -10.00 12.18
N LEU A 68 4.56 -9.76 13.04
CA LEU A 68 5.90 -9.44 12.58
C LEU A 68 6.50 -10.58 11.75
N ALA A 69 6.43 -11.83 12.24
CA ALA A 69 6.90 -13.01 11.50
C ALA A 69 6.24 -13.09 10.11
N ARG A 70 4.94 -12.81 10.02
CA ARG A 70 4.22 -12.81 8.74
C ARG A 70 4.67 -11.70 7.80
N LEU A 71 4.94 -10.48 8.31
CA LEU A 71 5.50 -9.40 7.49
C LEU A 71 6.91 -9.74 6.97
N VAL A 72 7.69 -10.49 7.74
CA VAL A 72 9.00 -11.01 7.33
C VAL A 72 8.84 -12.14 6.30
N GLU A 73 7.97 -13.12 6.53
CA GLU A 73 7.70 -14.21 5.59
C GLU A 73 7.16 -13.72 4.23
N THR A 74 6.36 -12.67 4.26
CA THR A 74 5.84 -12.04 3.04
C THR A 74 6.83 -11.10 2.36
N GLY A 75 7.99 -10.82 2.98
CA GLY A 75 9.07 -10.02 2.41
C GLY A 75 8.91 -8.51 2.55
N TRP A 76 7.90 -8.03 3.29
CA TRP A 76 7.78 -6.61 3.61
C TRP A 76 8.90 -6.12 4.52
N LEU A 77 9.26 -6.94 5.48
CA LEU A 77 10.33 -6.66 6.43
C LEU A 77 11.40 -7.74 6.35
N ILE A 78 12.58 -7.44 6.84
CA ILE A 78 13.65 -8.39 7.06
C ILE A 78 14.10 -8.34 8.51
N GLU A 79 14.48 -9.50 9.04
CA GLU A 79 15.11 -9.64 10.35
C GLU A 79 16.57 -10.05 10.16
N ASP A 80 17.46 -9.26 10.75
CA ASP A 80 18.90 -9.55 10.78
C ASP A 80 19.37 -9.71 12.21
N ARG A 81 20.11 -10.79 12.47
CA ARG A 81 20.69 -11.05 13.78
C ARG A 81 22.15 -10.60 13.82
N VAL A 82 22.44 -9.60 14.66
CA VAL A 82 23.80 -9.12 14.90
C VAL A 82 24.15 -9.34 16.37
N GLY A 83 24.99 -10.34 16.62
CA GLY A 83 25.32 -10.80 17.97
C GLY A 83 24.09 -11.34 18.71
N LEU A 84 23.76 -10.72 19.85
CA LEU A 84 22.60 -11.10 20.68
C LEU A 84 21.32 -10.30 20.36
N ARG A 85 21.39 -9.38 19.40
CA ARG A 85 20.27 -8.50 19.06
C ARG A 85 19.69 -8.90 17.71
N VAL A 86 18.37 -8.76 17.60
CA VAL A 86 17.63 -8.91 16.35
C VAL A 86 17.16 -7.54 15.90
N PHE A 87 17.47 -7.19 14.67
CA PHE A 87 17.09 -5.94 14.04
C PHE A 87 16.05 -6.20 12.95
N VAL A 88 15.14 -5.24 12.79
CA VAL A 88 14.12 -5.24 11.76
C VAL A 88 14.36 -4.05 10.87
N SER A 89 14.34 -4.28 9.57
CA SER A 89 14.47 -3.24 8.56
C SER A 89 13.55 -3.50 7.37
N MET A 90 13.38 -2.50 6.53
CA MET A 90 12.68 -2.61 5.25
C MET A 90 13.70 -2.39 4.13
N ARG A 91 13.69 -3.26 3.11
CA ARG A 91 14.58 -3.10 1.95
C ARG A 91 14.25 -1.81 1.20
N PRO A 92 15.23 -1.05 0.71
CA PRO A 92 14.97 0.21 0.00
C PRO A 92 14.05 0.07 -1.21
N VAL A 93 14.10 -1.07 -1.92
CA VAL A 93 13.22 -1.33 -3.05
C VAL A 93 11.78 -1.59 -2.58
N VAL A 94 11.60 -2.27 -1.45
CA VAL A 94 10.28 -2.51 -0.84
C VAL A 94 9.69 -1.21 -0.30
N ALA A 95 10.51 -0.36 0.34
CA ALA A 95 10.09 0.96 0.80
C ALA A 95 9.57 1.82 -0.36
N ARG A 96 10.34 1.93 -1.45
CA ARG A 96 9.90 2.67 -2.66
C ARG A 96 8.61 2.12 -3.27
N PHE A 97 8.44 0.80 -3.25
CA PHE A 97 7.22 0.16 -3.72
C PHE A 97 6.04 0.48 -2.80
N PHE A 98 6.25 0.41 -1.49
CA PHE A 98 5.25 0.78 -0.49
C PHE A 98 4.81 2.25 -0.63
N ASP A 99 5.75 3.19 -0.71
CA ASP A 99 5.47 4.62 -0.91
C ASP A 99 4.63 4.86 -2.17
N ALA A 100 4.93 4.16 -3.27
CA ALA A 100 4.15 4.28 -4.51
C ALA A 100 2.72 3.76 -4.35
N LEU A 101 2.53 2.67 -3.59
CA LEU A 101 1.19 2.12 -3.29
C LEU A 101 0.41 3.04 -2.35
N GLU A 102 1.06 3.60 -1.34
CA GLU A 102 0.46 4.53 -0.40
C GLU A 102 -0.01 5.81 -1.11
N GLN A 103 0.84 6.41 -1.93
CA GLN A 103 0.44 7.54 -2.78
C GLN A 103 -0.74 7.20 -3.69
N PHE A 104 -0.73 6.03 -4.30
CA PHE A 104 -1.84 5.60 -5.14
C PHE A 104 -3.13 5.40 -4.33
N ALA A 105 -3.04 4.83 -3.13
CA ALA A 105 -4.19 4.64 -2.24
C ALA A 105 -4.80 5.97 -1.77
N LEU A 106 -3.96 6.98 -1.51
CA LEU A 106 -4.41 8.31 -1.07
C LEU A 106 -4.98 9.14 -2.23
N ASP A 107 -4.27 9.21 -3.33
CA ASP A 107 -4.57 10.14 -4.43
C ASP A 107 -5.41 9.49 -5.54
N GLY A 108 -5.24 8.20 -5.78
CA GLY A 108 -5.82 7.50 -6.92
C GLY A 108 -7.35 7.59 -6.99
N PRO A 109 -8.10 7.23 -5.95
CA PRO A 109 -9.56 7.27 -5.99
C PRO A 109 -10.12 8.68 -6.15
N GLN A 110 -9.52 9.68 -5.52
CA GLN A 110 -9.96 11.07 -5.60
C GLN A 110 -9.66 11.69 -6.97
N LEU A 111 -8.47 11.45 -7.50
CA LEU A 111 -8.07 11.95 -8.81
C LEU A 111 -8.91 11.32 -9.94
N VAL A 112 -9.13 10.02 -9.88
CA VAL A 112 -9.92 9.30 -10.87
C VAL A 112 -11.38 9.69 -10.76
N GLY A 113 -11.97 9.62 -9.57
CA GLY A 113 -13.39 9.95 -9.34
C GLY A 113 -13.71 11.41 -9.67
N GLY A 114 -12.88 12.35 -9.22
CA GLY A 114 -13.02 13.77 -9.53
C GLY A 114 -12.90 14.06 -11.04
N SER A 115 -11.95 13.43 -11.71
CA SER A 115 -11.78 13.56 -13.17
C SER A 115 -12.97 13.01 -13.94
N ILE A 116 -13.48 11.83 -13.57
CA ILE A 116 -14.66 11.23 -14.18
C ILE A 116 -15.89 12.12 -13.98
N GLN A 117 -16.11 12.62 -12.76
CA GLN A 117 -17.23 13.50 -12.46
C GLN A 117 -17.18 14.80 -13.27
N MET A 118 -15.98 15.38 -13.41
CA MET A 118 -15.78 16.59 -14.22
C MET A 118 -16.09 16.32 -15.70
N ILE A 119 -15.56 15.23 -16.27
CA ILE A 119 -15.82 14.81 -17.65
C ILE A 119 -17.31 14.58 -17.86
N TYR A 120 -17.97 13.86 -16.95
CA TYR A 120 -19.41 13.60 -17.00
C TYR A 120 -20.23 14.91 -17.02
N ASN A 121 -19.92 15.85 -16.13
CA ASN A 121 -20.63 17.13 -16.05
C ASN A 121 -20.45 17.96 -17.33
N GLN A 122 -19.24 17.98 -17.91
CA GLN A 122 -18.95 18.67 -19.18
C GLN A 122 -19.73 18.05 -20.34
N LEU A 123 -19.78 16.72 -20.43
CA LEU A 123 -20.55 16.02 -21.48
C LEU A 123 -22.05 16.26 -21.32
N LYS A 124 -22.56 16.23 -20.10
CA LYS A 124 -23.97 16.50 -19.82
C LYS A 124 -24.35 17.94 -20.18
N ALA A 125 -23.50 18.91 -19.88
CA ALA A 125 -23.70 20.31 -20.29
C ALA A 125 -23.71 20.46 -21.84
N ALA A 126 -22.77 19.82 -22.53
CA ALA A 126 -22.67 19.83 -23.98
C ALA A 126 -23.89 19.18 -24.65
N GLN A 127 -24.48 18.14 -24.05
CA GLN A 127 -25.72 17.52 -24.53
C GLN A 127 -26.89 18.47 -24.44
N SER A 128 -26.97 19.28 -23.37
CA SER A 128 -28.08 20.22 -23.15
C SER A 128 -28.08 21.41 -24.12
N ASN A 129 -26.90 21.87 -24.54
CA ASN A 129 -26.77 23.01 -25.49
C ASN A 129 -25.56 22.83 -26.43
N PRO A 130 -25.68 21.98 -27.49
CA PRO A 130 -24.56 21.58 -28.34
C PRO A 130 -23.84 22.73 -29.07
N ARG A 131 -24.58 23.79 -29.45
CA ARG A 131 -24.01 24.91 -30.21
C ARG A 131 -23.14 25.83 -29.35
N GLU A 132 -23.54 26.07 -28.12
CA GLU A 132 -22.79 26.92 -27.19
C GLU A 132 -21.69 26.18 -26.44
N GLN A 133 -21.83 24.87 -26.36
CA GLN A 133 -20.97 24.01 -25.53
C GLN A 133 -19.96 23.14 -26.34
N ALA A 134 -19.72 23.48 -27.60
CA ALA A 134 -18.76 22.75 -28.44
C ALA A 134 -17.35 22.75 -27.84
N ALA A 135 -16.92 23.84 -27.21
CA ALA A 135 -15.66 23.94 -26.47
C ALA A 135 -15.66 23.02 -25.24
N GLY A 136 -16.79 22.84 -24.55
CA GLY A 136 -16.95 21.94 -23.43
C GLY A 136 -16.73 20.47 -23.82
N PHE A 137 -17.19 20.07 -24.98
CA PHE A 137 -16.96 18.73 -25.51
C PHE A 137 -15.48 18.48 -25.81
N GLN A 138 -14.78 19.44 -26.40
CA GLN A 138 -13.34 19.35 -26.66
C GLN A 138 -12.55 19.27 -25.36
N THR A 139 -12.93 20.05 -24.35
CA THR A 139 -12.31 20.02 -23.02
C THR A 139 -12.53 18.68 -22.34
N ALA A 140 -13.73 18.09 -22.44
CA ALA A 140 -14.02 16.77 -21.91
C ALA A 140 -13.14 15.69 -22.58
N ALA A 141 -13.00 15.73 -23.91
CA ALA A 141 -12.16 14.81 -24.65
C ALA A 141 -10.67 14.93 -24.25
N GLN A 142 -10.17 16.15 -24.07
CA GLN A 142 -8.81 16.38 -23.58
C GLN A 142 -8.62 15.86 -22.14
N SER A 143 -9.59 16.09 -21.27
CA SER A 143 -9.55 15.60 -19.89
C SER A 143 -9.58 14.08 -19.82
N CYS A 144 -10.36 13.44 -20.68
CA CYS A 144 -10.39 11.99 -20.83
C CYS A 144 -9.02 11.44 -21.27
N SER A 145 -8.41 12.05 -22.27
CA SER A 145 -7.06 11.67 -22.74
C SER A 145 -6.00 11.84 -21.65
N ARG A 146 -6.06 12.92 -20.88
CA ARG A 146 -5.14 13.14 -19.74
C ARG A 146 -5.31 12.08 -18.65
N LEU A 147 -6.56 11.72 -18.31
CA LEU A 147 -6.85 10.68 -17.35
C LEU A 147 -6.29 9.33 -17.81
N ILE A 148 -6.53 8.94 -19.06
CA ILE A 148 -5.99 7.69 -19.62
C ILE A 148 -4.46 7.69 -19.60
N ASN A 149 -3.83 8.79 -19.98
CA ASN A 149 -2.37 8.90 -19.95
C ASN A 149 -1.81 8.80 -18.51
N SER A 150 -2.48 9.42 -17.54
CA SER A 150 -2.10 9.32 -16.14
C SER A 150 -2.21 7.89 -15.61
N LEU A 151 -3.29 7.18 -15.93
CA LEU A 151 -3.46 5.77 -15.55
C LEU A 151 -2.40 4.88 -16.21
N ASN A 152 -2.11 5.09 -17.48
CA ASN A 152 -1.07 4.35 -18.20
C ASN A 152 0.32 4.60 -17.59
N ALA A 153 0.66 5.85 -17.25
CA ALA A 153 1.92 6.20 -16.61
C ALA A 153 2.06 5.54 -15.23
N THR A 154 0.97 5.51 -14.44
CA THR A 154 0.94 4.81 -13.15
C THR A 154 1.14 3.31 -13.32
N THR A 155 0.45 2.70 -14.29
CA THR A 155 0.60 1.28 -14.61
C THR A 155 2.03 0.91 -15.02
N LEU A 156 2.68 1.76 -15.84
CA LEU A 156 4.08 1.56 -16.22
C LEU A 156 5.01 1.66 -15.00
N ARG A 157 4.80 2.66 -14.14
CA ARG A 157 5.60 2.84 -12.92
C ARG A 157 5.48 1.64 -11.98
N VAL A 158 4.26 1.15 -11.75
CA VAL A 158 4.02 -0.07 -10.95
C VAL A 158 4.70 -1.28 -11.59
N ARG A 159 4.62 -1.45 -12.91
CA ARG A 159 5.28 -2.55 -13.63
C ARG A 159 6.81 -2.49 -13.50
N ASP A 160 7.40 -1.30 -13.57
CA ASP A 160 8.85 -1.14 -13.40
C ASP A 160 9.28 -1.48 -11.98
N LEU A 161 8.53 -1.02 -10.96
CA LEU A 161 8.78 -1.39 -9.56
C LEU A 161 8.67 -2.90 -9.33
N ILE A 162 7.68 -3.56 -9.94
CA ILE A 162 7.54 -5.02 -9.86
C ILE A 162 8.75 -5.72 -10.48
N ARG A 163 9.22 -5.22 -11.63
CA ARG A 163 10.40 -5.79 -12.29
C ARG A 163 11.64 -5.65 -11.44
N ASP A 164 11.83 -4.48 -10.80
CA ASP A 164 12.95 -4.24 -9.88
C ASP A 164 12.88 -5.16 -8.67
N LEU A 165 11.69 -5.32 -8.06
CA LEU A 165 11.46 -6.28 -6.98
C LEU A 165 11.75 -7.74 -7.38
N THR A 166 11.43 -8.10 -8.63
CA THR A 166 11.61 -9.48 -9.12
C THR A 166 13.07 -9.77 -9.48
N GLN A 167 13.85 -8.77 -9.86
CA GLN A 167 15.27 -8.91 -10.18
C GLN A 167 16.16 -9.04 -8.93
N GLU A 168 15.75 -8.49 -7.80
CA GLU A 168 16.38 -8.78 -6.52
C GLU A 168 15.95 -10.18 -6.06
N GLN A 169 16.83 -11.16 -6.22
CA GLN A 169 16.65 -12.64 -6.10
C GLN A 169 15.90 -13.16 -4.85
N ALA A 170 15.47 -12.30 -3.95
CA ALA A 170 14.80 -12.67 -2.70
C ALA A 170 13.26 -12.55 -2.73
N THR A 171 12.64 -12.11 -3.84
CA THR A 171 11.26 -11.63 -3.80
C THR A 171 10.25 -12.27 -4.77
N PRO A 172 10.51 -13.39 -5.49
CA PRO A 172 9.52 -13.98 -6.40
C PRO A 172 8.23 -14.43 -5.70
N VAL A 173 8.34 -14.87 -4.46
CA VAL A 173 7.21 -15.35 -3.66
C VAL A 173 6.33 -14.19 -3.19
N PHE A 174 6.95 -13.09 -2.76
CA PHE A 174 6.26 -11.88 -2.33
C PHE A 174 5.44 -11.25 -3.45
N VAL A 175 6.09 -11.00 -4.60
CA VAL A 175 5.43 -10.36 -5.75
C VAL A 175 4.28 -11.22 -6.26
N LYS A 176 4.49 -12.54 -6.39
CA LYS A 176 3.48 -13.46 -6.88
C LYS A 176 2.27 -13.54 -5.94
N ARG A 177 2.50 -13.54 -4.62
CA ARG A 177 1.47 -13.62 -3.61
C ARG A 177 0.70 -12.30 -3.46
N PHE A 178 1.40 -11.17 -3.50
CA PHE A 178 0.80 -9.85 -3.45
C PHE A 178 -0.13 -9.60 -4.65
N PHE A 179 0.30 -9.98 -5.87
CA PHE A 179 -0.53 -9.77 -7.07
C PHE A 179 -1.69 -10.75 -7.17
N SER A 180 -1.53 -12.00 -6.75
CA SER A 180 -2.64 -12.97 -6.76
C SER A 180 -3.68 -12.71 -5.68
N GLU A 181 -3.29 -12.14 -4.54
CA GLU A 181 -4.18 -11.97 -3.40
C GLU A 181 -4.73 -10.52 -3.26
N HIS A 182 -4.05 -9.50 -3.81
CA HIS A 182 -4.42 -8.09 -3.57
C HIS A 182 -4.95 -7.33 -4.78
N ILE A 183 -4.42 -7.58 -5.97
CA ILE A 183 -4.84 -6.82 -7.15
C ILE A 183 -6.14 -7.37 -7.71
N GLU A 184 -6.36 -8.69 -7.66
CA GLU A 184 -7.66 -9.26 -8.03
C GLU A 184 -8.80 -8.78 -7.12
N GLU A 185 -8.57 -8.58 -5.83
CA GLU A 185 -9.61 -8.05 -4.92
C GLU A 185 -9.87 -6.55 -5.08
N LEU A 186 -8.86 -5.75 -5.46
CA LEU A 186 -9.00 -4.30 -5.62
C LEU A 186 -9.62 -3.90 -6.96
N TYR A 187 -9.49 -4.74 -8.00
CA TYR A 187 -9.92 -4.41 -9.37
C TYR A 187 -11.08 -5.28 -9.90
N VAL A 188 -11.48 -6.34 -9.19
CA VAL A 188 -12.51 -7.30 -9.67
C VAL A 188 -13.79 -7.26 -8.83
N ARG A 189 -13.84 -6.49 -7.73
CA ARG A 189 -15.07 -6.28 -6.94
C ARG A 189 -15.52 -4.82 -7.01
N ASP A 190 -16.17 -4.50 -8.09
CA ASP A 190 -17.30 -3.56 -8.17
C ASP A 190 -18.31 -4.08 -9.20
#